data_3cf24b26e1a46cb140044ef751488a91
#
_entry.id   3cf24b26e1a46cb140044ef751488a91
#
_cell.length_a   1.000
_cell.length_b   1.000
_cell.length_c   1.000
_cell.angle_alpha   90.00
_cell.angle_beta   90.00
_cell.angle_gamma   90.00
#
_symmetry.space_group_name_H-M   'P 1'
#
loop_
_entity.id
_entity.type
_entity.pdbx_description
1 polymer ?
#
loop_
_entity_poly.entity_id
_entity_poly.type
_entity_poly.pdbx_seq_one_letter_code
_entity_poly.pdbx_strand_id
1 'polypeptide(L)'
;MAGIIIEPIQSEGGDRAASFGFYEHLRNLALEENVFYIVDEVQTGGGISGKWWAHEHWNLTTPPDVVTFAKKMSAAGFYYGDNLANNWGPVVFNTWVGDPARLIILDSILKTVEDEKLCENARIVGDYLKTELEVCHYQH
;
A
#
# COMPACT_ATOMS: atom_id res chain seq x y z
N MET A 1 5.93 20.07 11.07
CA MET A 1 4.90 19.24 10.39
C MET A 1 4.90 17.90 11.09
N ALA A 2 3.74 17.25 11.29
CA ALA A 2 3.70 15.98 12.05
C ALA A 2 3.91 14.76 11.15
N GLY A 3 3.43 14.80 9.91
CA GLY A 3 3.55 13.70 8.97
C GLY A 3 3.28 14.12 7.52
N ILE A 4 3.73 13.27 6.60
CA ILE A 4 3.42 13.32 5.16
C ILE A 4 2.66 12.04 4.85
N ILE A 5 1.53 12.14 4.17
CA ILE A 5 0.78 11.00 3.65
C ILE A 5 0.77 11.01 2.14
N ILE A 6 1.05 9.86 1.53
CA ILE A 6 1.09 9.69 0.07
C ILE A 6 0.43 8.38 -0.34
N GLU A 7 -0.17 8.38 -1.53
CA GLU A 7 -0.62 7.18 -2.22
C GLU A 7 0.45 6.71 -3.22
N PRO A 8 0.73 5.40 -3.36
CA PRO A 8 1.61 4.89 -4.43
C PRO A 8 1.11 5.23 -5.83
N ILE A 9 -0.20 5.16 -6.02
CA ILE A 9 -0.91 5.61 -7.21
C ILE A 9 -2.11 6.40 -6.71
N GLN A 10 -2.15 7.68 -7.05
CA GLN A 10 -3.30 8.54 -6.72
C GLN A 10 -4.51 8.09 -7.54
N SER A 11 -5.48 7.47 -6.89
CA SER A 11 -6.68 6.98 -7.56
C SER A 11 -7.62 8.13 -7.95
N GLU A 12 -8.28 8.72 -6.97
CA GLU A 12 -9.19 9.87 -7.16
C GLU A 12 -8.42 11.13 -7.64
N GLY A 13 -7.12 11.19 -7.39
CA GLY A 13 -6.23 12.26 -7.85
C GLY A 13 -5.84 12.17 -9.33
N GLY A 14 -6.39 11.22 -10.10
CA GLY A 14 -6.22 11.09 -11.56
C GLY A 14 -5.18 10.06 -11.98
N ASP A 15 -5.09 8.95 -11.30
CA ASP A 15 -4.24 7.78 -11.61
C ASP A 15 -2.76 8.12 -11.82
N ARG A 16 -2.25 9.02 -10.99
CA ARG A 16 -0.88 9.51 -11.07
C ARG A 16 0.03 8.75 -10.13
N ALA A 17 1.18 8.33 -10.66
CA ALA A 17 2.29 7.79 -9.89
C ALA A 17 3.56 8.59 -10.15
N ALA A 18 4.42 8.68 -9.14
CA ALA A 18 5.76 9.26 -9.27
C ALA A 18 6.80 8.17 -9.59
N SER A 19 8.03 8.60 -9.87
CA SER A 19 9.16 7.68 -9.99
C SER A 19 9.54 7.06 -8.64
N PHE A 20 10.11 5.86 -8.64
CA PHE A 20 10.57 5.21 -7.42
C PHE A 20 11.60 6.05 -6.66
N GLY A 21 12.50 6.72 -7.37
CA GLY A 21 13.48 7.64 -6.78
C GLY A 21 12.85 8.85 -6.07
N PHE A 22 11.69 9.32 -6.52
CA PHE A 22 10.94 10.37 -5.81
C PHE A 22 10.49 9.90 -4.42
N TYR A 23 9.93 8.69 -4.33
CA TYR A 23 9.45 8.14 -3.06
C TYR A 23 10.59 7.88 -2.07
N GLU A 24 11.73 7.38 -2.55
CA GLU A 24 12.94 7.21 -1.73
C GLU A 24 13.48 8.54 -1.24
N HIS A 25 13.59 9.54 -2.13
CA HIS A 25 14.03 10.88 -1.73
C HIS A 25 13.10 11.52 -0.70
N LEU A 26 11.79 11.39 -0.89
CA LEU A 26 10.79 11.89 0.05
C LEU A 26 10.89 11.17 1.41
N ARG A 27 11.14 9.86 1.42
CA ARG A 27 11.38 9.10 2.66
C ARG A 27 12.63 9.61 3.40
N ASN A 28 13.72 9.81 2.68
CA ASN A 28 14.97 10.31 3.26
C ASN A 28 14.79 11.72 3.85
N LEU A 29 14.11 12.60 3.13
CA LEU A 29 13.77 13.95 3.63
C LEU A 29 12.89 13.88 4.89
N ALA A 30 11.91 12.97 4.92
CA ALA A 30 11.07 12.78 6.11
C ALA A 30 11.88 12.34 7.33
N LEU A 31 12.91 11.51 7.14
CA LEU A 31 13.83 11.11 8.20
C LEU A 31 14.69 12.28 8.68
N GLU A 32 15.26 13.06 7.75
CA GLU A 32 16.09 14.23 8.05
C GLU A 32 15.32 15.29 8.85
N GLU A 33 14.07 15.53 8.48
CA GLU A 33 13.20 16.53 9.10
C GLU A 33 12.41 15.97 10.31
N ASN A 34 12.63 14.71 10.69
CA ASN A 34 11.91 14.04 11.79
C ASN A 34 10.38 14.14 11.61
N VAL A 35 9.90 13.79 10.42
CA VAL A 35 8.49 13.81 10.02
C VAL A 35 8.05 12.39 9.70
N PHE A 36 6.86 11.99 10.16
CA PHE A 36 6.32 10.66 9.86
C PHE A 36 6.00 10.50 8.37
N TYR A 37 6.39 9.36 7.82
CA TYR A 37 6.13 8.98 6.45
C TYR A 37 5.04 7.92 6.40
N ILE A 38 3.87 8.30 5.90
CA ILE A 38 2.66 7.47 5.87
C ILE A 38 2.37 7.09 4.42
N VAL A 39 2.24 5.81 4.14
CA VAL A 39 1.86 5.32 2.82
C VAL A 39 0.41 4.84 2.86
N ASP A 40 -0.44 5.47 2.06
CA ASP A 40 -1.83 5.08 1.92
C ASP A 40 -1.97 4.01 0.83
N GLU A 41 -2.04 2.75 1.28
CA GLU A 41 -2.24 1.57 0.43
C GLU A 41 -3.72 1.12 0.36
N VAL A 42 -4.64 1.98 0.77
CA VAL A 42 -6.08 1.65 0.73
C VAL A 42 -6.52 1.21 -0.66
N GLN A 43 -6.01 1.82 -1.71
CA GLN A 43 -6.29 1.46 -3.10
C GLN A 43 -5.34 0.41 -3.66
N THR A 44 -4.06 0.49 -3.36
CA THR A 44 -2.98 -0.26 -4.02
C THR A 44 -2.57 -1.53 -3.29
N GLY A 45 -2.79 -1.63 -1.99
CA GLY A 45 -2.48 -2.82 -1.19
C GLY A 45 -3.33 -4.03 -1.53
N GLY A 46 -2.91 -5.20 -1.06
CA GLY A 46 -3.62 -6.47 -1.26
C GLY A 46 -3.33 -7.15 -2.60
N GLY A 47 -2.12 -6.98 -3.16
CA GLY A 47 -1.61 -7.80 -4.25
C GLY A 47 -1.79 -7.25 -5.66
N ILE A 48 -2.57 -6.19 -5.87
CA ILE A 48 -2.94 -5.69 -7.21
C ILE A 48 -1.75 -5.20 -8.04
N SER A 49 -0.68 -4.75 -7.38
CA SER A 49 0.54 -4.28 -8.05
C SER A 49 1.53 -5.40 -8.40
N GLY A 50 1.20 -6.66 -8.12
CA GLY A 50 2.12 -7.80 -8.25
C GLY A 50 2.98 -8.05 -7.02
N LYS A 51 2.86 -7.22 -5.98
CA LYS A 51 3.39 -7.40 -4.63
C LYS A 51 2.27 -7.16 -3.63
N TRP A 52 2.41 -7.62 -2.38
CA TRP A 52 1.42 -7.37 -1.34
C TRP A 52 1.13 -5.89 -1.15
N TRP A 53 2.19 -5.08 -1.14
CA TRP A 53 2.14 -3.63 -1.00
C TRP A 53 2.82 -2.96 -2.18
N ALA A 54 2.21 -1.94 -2.77
CA ALA A 54 2.78 -1.26 -3.92
C ALA A 54 4.10 -0.54 -3.58
N HIS A 55 4.26 -0.04 -2.35
CA HIS A 55 5.50 0.59 -1.91
C HIS A 55 6.71 -0.36 -1.87
N GLU A 56 6.51 -1.67 -1.88
CA GLU A 56 7.60 -2.64 -1.98
C GLU A 56 8.39 -2.52 -3.30
N HIS A 57 7.78 -1.92 -4.33
CA HIS A 57 8.47 -1.64 -5.59
C HIS A 57 9.49 -0.50 -5.48
N TRP A 58 9.41 0.33 -4.46
CA TRP A 58 10.28 1.50 -4.30
C TRP A 58 11.67 1.17 -3.78
N ASN A 59 11.85 -0.03 -3.20
CA ASN A 59 13.10 -0.48 -2.59
C ASN A 59 13.66 0.50 -1.54
N LEU A 60 12.79 1.04 -0.71
CA LEU A 60 13.16 2.00 0.35
C LEU A 60 14.22 1.41 1.27
N THR A 61 15.23 2.20 1.64
CA THR A 61 16.26 1.80 2.60
C THR A 61 15.72 1.63 4.02
N THR A 62 14.66 2.37 4.34
CA THR A 62 13.90 2.24 5.59
C THR A 62 12.41 2.16 5.30
N PRO A 63 11.65 1.29 6.00
CA PRO A 63 10.22 1.16 5.76
C PRO A 63 9.46 2.45 6.07
N PRO A 64 8.23 2.61 5.56
CA PRO A 64 7.32 3.65 6.02
C PRO A 64 7.06 3.54 7.53
N ASP A 65 6.74 4.66 8.17
CA ASP A 65 6.36 4.67 9.60
C ASP A 65 4.95 4.14 9.81
N VAL A 66 4.05 4.38 8.83
CA VAL A 66 2.68 3.88 8.83
C VAL A 66 2.28 3.46 7.43
N VAL A 67 1.54 2.36 7.31
CA VAL A 67 0.92 1.89 6.07
C VAL A 67 -0.56 1.63 6.33
N THR A 68 -1.45 2.30 5.60
CA THR A 68 -2.90 2.09 5.73
C THR A 68 -3.40 1.09 4.70
N PHE A 69 -4.47 0.36 5.02
CA PHE A 69 -5.08 -0.59 4.11
C PHE A 69 -6.60 -0.67 4.28
N ALA A 70 -7.31 -1.02 3.20
CA ALA A 70 -8.76 -1.26 3.21
C ALA A 70 -9.21 -1.97 1.92
N LYS A 71 -10.39 -1.64 1.45
CA LYS A 71 -11.02 -2.04 0.17
C LYS A 71 -10.95 -3.55 -0.09
N LYS A 72 -10.05 -4.00 -0.97
CA LYS A 72 -9.93 -5.42 -1.39
C LYS A 72 -9.76 -6.39 -0.23
N MET A 73 -9.18 -5.95 0.85
CA MET A 73 -8.97 -6.75 2.05
C MET A 73 -10.25 -6.93 2.88
N SER A 74 -11.37 -6.27 2.52
CA SER A 74 -12.65 -6.30 3.24
C SER A 74 -12.57 -5.90 4.72
N ALA A 75 -11.41 -5.50 5.18
CA ALA A 75 -11.14 -4.91 6.48
C ALA A 75 -10.29 -3.66 6.29
N ALA A 76 -10.37 -2.74 7.22
CA ALA A 76 -9.56 -1.53 7.22
C ALA A 76 -8.67 -1.47 8.47
N GLY A 77 -7.48 -0.96 8.30
CA GLY A 77 -6.53 -0.81 9.38
C GLY A 77 -5.25 -0.11 8.93
N PHE A 78 -4.28 -0.14 9.80
CA PHE A 78 -2.94 0.36 9.49
C PHE A 78 -1.89 -0.41 10.27
N TYR A 79 -0.72 -0.56 9.67
CA TYR A 79 0.50 -0.99 10.33
C TYR A 79 1.30 0.22 10.73
N TYR A 80 2.06 0.13 11.81
CA TYR A 80 2.97 1.18 12.26
C TYR A 80 4.23 0.59 12.86
N GLY A 81 5.32 1.36 12.78
CA GLY A 81 6.59 0.98 13.37
C GLY A 81 6.58 1.05 14.90
N ASP A 82 7.49 0.32 15.55
CA ASP A 82 7.61 0.25 17.02
C ASP A 82 7.82 1.62 17.67
N ASN A 83 8.42 2.57 16.94
CA ASN A 83 8.61 3.95 17.38
C ASN A 83 7.29 4.72 17.59
N LEU A 84 6.18 4.23 17.02
CA LEU A 84 4.83 4.79 17.20
C LEU A 84 3.99 4.01 18.21
N ALA A 85 4.46 2.86 18.69
CA ALA A 85 3.78 2.10 19.71
C ALA A 85 3.69 2.91 21.01
N ASN A 86 2.50 2.97 21.58
CA ASN A 86 2.30 3.64 22.88
C ASN A 86 1.62 2.68 23.86
N ASN A 87 1.88 2.90 25.13
CA ASN A 87 1.33 2.10 26.22
C ASN A 87 0.11 2.77 26.92
N TRP A 88 -0.49 3.78 26.28
CA TRP A 88 -1.54 4.59 26.90
C TRP A 88 -2.94 4.02 26.67
N GLY A 89 -3.04 2.78 26.20
CA GLY A 89 -4.31 2.14 25.87
C GLY A 89 -4.80 2.50 24.45
N PRO A 90 -6.06 2.19 24.13
CA PRO A 90 -6.59 2.36 22.78
C PRO A 90 -6.73 3.85 22.44
N VAL A 91 -5.90 4.34 21.55
CA VAL A 91 -5.93 5.73 21.04
C VAL A 91 -6.76 5.87 19.76
N VAL A 92 -7.03 4.75 19.08
CA VAL A 92 -7.92 4.68 17.91
C VAL A 92 -9.13 3.84 18.27
N PHE A 93 -10.30 4.42 18.12
CA PHE A 93 -11.55 3.76 18.44
C PHE A 93 -12.65 4.15 17.43
N ASN A 94 -13.41 3.15 17.00
CA ASN A 94 -14.68 3.34 16.31
C ASN A 94 -15.60 2.13 16.59
N THR A 95 -16.89 2.24 16.25
CA THR A 95 -17.90 1.21 16.50
C THR A 95 -17.55 -0.15 15.92
N TRP A 96 -16.82 -0.19 14.80
CA TRP A 96 -16.50 -1.41 14.05
C TRP A 96 -15.06 -1.88 14.22
N VAL A 97 -14.31 -1.32 15.16
CA VAL A 97 -12.95 -1.78 15.48
C VAL A 97 -12.98 -3.23 15.94
N GLY A 98 -12.18 -4.07 15.29
CA GLY A 98 -12.06 -5.48 15.63
C GLY A 98 -13.29 -6.33 15.31
N ASP A 99 -14.14 -5.91 14.35
CA ASP A 99 -15.28 -6.70 13.90
C ASP A 99 -14.83 -8.12 13.48
N PRO A 100 -15.23 -9.18 14.20
CA PRO A 100 -14.75 -10.54 13.96
C PRO A 100 -15.19 -11.08 12.61
N ALA A 101 -16.35 -10.68 12.08
CA ALA A 101 -16.81 -11.14 10.77
C ALA A 101 -15.87 -10.63 9.67
N ARG A 102 -15.43 -9.38 9.73
CA ARG A 102 -14.47 -8.83 8.78
C ARG A 102 -13.09 -9.46 8.90
N LEU A 103 -12.65 -9.80 10.11
CA LEU A 103 -11.37 -10.49 10.33
C LEU A 103 -11.39 -11.92 9.75
N ILE A 104 -12.50 -12.63 9.85
CA ILE A 104 -12.65 -13.96 9.22
C ILE A 104 -12.61 -13.86 7.70
N ILE A 105 -13.28 -12.85 7.12
CA ILE A 105 -13.24 -12.61 5.67
C ILE A 105 -11.82 -12.24 5.24
N LEU A 106 -11.15 -11.37 5.98
CA LEU A 106 -9.76 -10.99 5.72
C LEU A 106 -8.84 -12.21 5.71
N ASP A 107 -8.91 -13.08 6.73
CA ASP A 107 -8.12 -14.32 6.80
C ASP A 107 -8.32 -15.20 5.56
N SER A 108 -9.57 -15.34 5.11
CA SER A 108 -9.90 -16.10 3.89
C SER A 108 -9.30 -15.45 2.64
N ILE A 109 -9.35 -14.12 2.53
CA ILE A 109 -8.76 -13.37 1.41
C ILE A 109 -7.24 -13.57 1.39
N LEU A 110 -6.57 -13.41 2.53
CA LEU A 110 -5.11 -13.56 2.63
C LEU A 110 -4.69 -14.97 2.17
N LYS A 111 -5.35 -16.01 2.66
CA LYS A 111 -5.11 -17.40 2.23
C LYS A 111 -5.32 -17.60 0.73
N THR A 112 -6.41 -17.09 0.18
CA THR A 112 -6.68 -17.21 -1.26
C THR A 112 -5.61 -16.53 -2.10
N VAL A 113 -5.17 -15.33 -1.72
CA VAL A 113 -4.12 -14.61 -2.44
C VAL A 113 -2.80 -15.39 -2.43
N GLU A 114 -2.46 -16.03 -1.31
CA GLU A 114 -1.25 -16.86 -1.18
C GLU A 114 -1.37 -18.17 -1.94
N ASP A 115 -2.43 -18.96 -1.70
CA ASP A 115 -2.63 -20.29 -2.25
C ASP A 115 -2.75 -20.26 -3.78
N GLU A 116 -3.45 -19.27 -4.33
CA GLU A 116 -3.63 -19.08 -5.77
C GLU A 116 -2.55 -18.20 -6.41
N LYS A 117 -1.56 -17.74 -5.66
CA LYS A 117 -0.45 -16.89 -6.14
C LYS A 117 -0.92 -15.65 -6.91
N LEU A 118 -1.97 -14.99 -6.39
CA LEU A 118 -2.63 -13.91 -7.11
C LEU A 118 -1.72 -12.68 -7.33
N CYS A 119 -0.75 -12.42 -6.46
CA CYS A 119 0.25 -11.37 -6.70
C CYS A 119 1.08 -11.67 -7.96
N GLU A 120 1.53 -12.92 -8.14
CA GLU A 120 2.28 -13.31 -9.34
C GLU A 120 1.41 -13.23 -10.60
N ASN A 121 0.17 -13.68 -10.51
CA ASN A 121 -0.78 -13.57 -11.62
C ASN A 121 -1.00 -12.09 -12.00
N ALA A 122 -1.20 -11.19 -11.04
CA ALA A 122 -1.35 -9.76 -11.28
C ALA A 122 -0.11 -9.17 -11.98
N ARG A 123 1.09 -9.58 -11.58
CA ARG A 123 2.34 -9.17 -12.21
C ARG A 123 2.40 -9.62 -13.67
N ILE A 124 2.18 -10.91 -13.94
CA ILE A 124 2.28 -11.49 -15.30
C ILE A 124 1.27 -10.83 -16.24
N VAL A 125 0.01 -10.74 -15.80
CA VAL A 125 -1.07 -10.13 -16.62
C VAL A 125 -0.84 -8.63 -16.80
N GLY A 126 -0.35 -7.95 -15.77
CA GLY A 126 -0.04 -6.52 -15.83
C GLY A 126 1.12 -6.22 -16.80
N ASP A 127 2.20 -7.01 -16.75
CA ASP A 127 3.34 -6.89 -17.68
C ASP A 127 2.89 -7.14 -19.14
N TYR A 128 2.06 -8.15 -19.36
CA TYR A 128 1.50 -8.43 -20.67
C TYR A 128 0.64 -7.26 -21.17
N LEU A 129 -0.33 -6.80 -20.37
CA LEU A 129 -1.20 -5.69 -20.73
C LEU A 129 -0.41 -4.41 -21.05
N LYS A 130 0.59 -4.10 -20.24
CA LYS A 130 1.46 -2.95 -20.46
C LYS A 130 2.16 -3.03 -21.80
N THR A 131 2.74 -4.20 -22.13
CA THR A 131 3.42 -4.43 -23.42
C THR A 131 2.48 -4.23 -24.61
N GLU A 132 1.27 -4.78 -24.55
CA GLU A 132 0.28 -4.64 -25.63
C GLU A 132 -0.18 -3.18 -25.79
N LEU A 133 -0.38 -2.45 -24.70
CA LEU A 133 -0.75 -1.05 -24.76
C LEU A 133 0.37 -0.16 -25.33
N GLU A 134 1.63 -0.44 -25.01
CA GLU A 134 2.78 0.25 -25.59
C GLU A 134 2.84 0.02 -27.10
N VAL A 135 2.62 -1.21 -27.57
CA VAL A 135 2.56 -1.52 -29.02
C VAL A 135 1.43 -0.74 -29.71
N CYS A 136 0.24 -0.70 -29.10
CA CYS A 136 -0.88 0.07 -29.65
C CYS A 136 -0.60 1.58 -29.73
N HIS A 137 0.09 2.11 -28.73
CA HIS A 137 0.43 3.54 -28.70
C HIS A 137 1.39 3.98 -29.81
N TYR A 138 2.32 3.09 -30.22
CA TYR A 138 3.27 3.37 -31.32
C TYR A 138 2.67 3.16 -32.72
N GLN A 139 1.47 2.60 -32.86
CA GLN A 139 0.80 2.36 -34.14
C GLN A 139 -0.19 3.49 -34.53
N HIS A 140 -0.40 4.46 -33.70
CA HIS A 140 -1.27 5.63 -33.89
C HIS A 140 -0.54 6.93 -33.60
#